data_71e0f142480dd366e657333d080f24e8
#
_entry.id   71e0f142480dd366e657333d080f24e8
#
_cell.length_a   1.000
_cell.length_b   1.000
_cell.length_c   1.000
_cell.angle_alpha   90.00
_cell.angle_beta   90.00
_cell.angle_gamma   90.00
#
_symmetry.space_group_name_H-M   'P 1'
#
loop_
_entity.id
_entity.type
_entity.pdbx_description
1 polymer ?
#
loop_
_entity_poly.entity_id
_entity_poly.type
_entity_poly.pdbx_seq_one_letter_code
_entity_poly.pdbx_strand_id
1 'polypeptide(L)'
;VLLNNWEATHCDFDEDRLKQLFDGARQVGAELFLLDDGWFGNGPYSRDDDKHGLGDWDPSTKKLPKGLSYIAKEALKRKVGFGIWLEPEMVNPQSELYQKHPDWIITQSKREPILGRHQEILDLTRPEVQAFEWDIIDKTLRPNPDITYVKWDCNRYITQPGSSYLQPADQSHLWIDYNWALYRLMDRFAKGFPNVMAMLCAGGSGRVDYGAMPYFHSFWPSDNTDPLGRIKIQWGFSHFFPANTISAHVTRMGKRHLKMAIDVALSGAFGIDLALDKATAEERAQIADAVKLYKERIRPLVMHGELYRLVSPYESPLASLSYVSTDKQKAVVYFYQTKDGNEPRVMLGGLDAHKKYRVEEVSLAKGVTSRFPANGKVFTGAELMEKGLENPLNTQFESAVLILVANN
;
A
#
# COMPACT_ATOMS: atom_id res chain seq x y z
N VAL A 1 3.43 -6.02 9.00
CA VAL A 1 4.40 -5.24 8.20
C VAL A 1 4.76 -6.03 6.95
N LEU A 2 4.57 -5.41 5.79
CA LEU A 2 4.80 -5.98 4.46
C LEU A 2 6.15 -5.50 3.91
N LEU A 3 6.90 -6.37 3.24
CA LEU A 3 8.00 -6.03 2.34
C LEU A 3 7.55 -6.34 0.90
N ASN A 4 7.55 -5.31 0.04
CA ASN A 4 7.33 -5.44 -1.40
C ASN A 4 8.69 -5.50 -2.13
N ASN A 5 8.79 -6.26 -3.22
CA ASN A 5 10.01 -6.35 -4.01
C ASN A 5 10.09 -5.35 -5.17
N TRP A 6 9.04 -4.56 -5.44
CA TRP A 6 8.98 -3.75 -6.66
C TRP A 6 10.20 -2.84 -6.84
N GLU A 7 10.51 -1.99 -5.86
CA GLU A 7 11.67 -1.10 -5.91
C GLU A 7 13.03 -1.85 -5.85
N ALA A 8 13.04 -3.09 -5.40
CA ALA A 8 14.26 -3.88 -5.31
C ALA A 8 14.63 -4.57 -6.62
N THR A 9 13.65 -4.99 -7.41
CA THR A 9 13.89 -5.88 -8.56
C THR A 9 13.11 -5.51 -9.80
N HIS A 10 11.99 -4.77 -9.69
CA HIS A 10 10.99 -4.70 -10.75
C HIS A 10 10.68 -6.12 -11.27
N CYS A 11 10.67 -6.32 -12.59
CA CYS A 11 10.46 -7.63 -13.20
C CYS A 11 11.71 -8.54 -13.23
N ASP A 12 12.88 -8.07 -12.77
CA ASP A 12 14.16 -8.80 -12.85
C ASP A 12 14.47 -9.53 -11.54
N PHE A 13 13.99 -10.77 -11.44
CA PHE A 13 14.24 -11.66 -10.31
C PHE A 13 14.18 -13.13 -10.72
N ASP A 14 14.73 -13.96 -9.86
CA ASP A 14 14.65 -15.42 -9.88
C ASP A 14 14.40 -15.98 -8.47
N GLU A 15 14.29 -17.30 -8.34
CA GLU A 15 14.07 -17.94 -7.03
C GLU A 15 15.17 -17.64 -6.02
N ASP A 16 16.43 -17.52 -6.45
CA ASP A 16 17.55 -17.28 -5.54
C ASP A 16 17.54 -15.84 -5.06
N ARG A 17 17.23 -14.91 -5.95
CA ARG A 17 17.03 -13.50 -5.60
C ARG A 17 15.90 -13.31 -4.61
N LEU A 18 14.76 -13.97 -4.83
CA LEU A 18 13.61 -13.90 -3.91
C LEU A 18 13.96 -14.46 -2.53
N LYS A 19 14.69 -15.56 -2.44
CA LYS A 19 15.15 -16.12 -1.16
C LYS A 19 16.03 -15.13 -0.37
N GLN A 20 16.92 -14.41 -1.05
CA GLN A 20 17.71 -13.35 -0.42
C GLN A 20 16.83 -12.22 0.13
N LEU A 21 15.78 -11.83 -0.61
CA LEU A 21 14.82 -10.82 -0.17
C LEU A 21 13.99 -11.32 1.03
N PHE A 22 13.62 -12.59 1.08
CA PHE A 22 12.96 -13.18 2.27
C PHE A 22 13.86 -13.17 3.50
N ASP A 23 15.16 -13.43 3.33
CA ASP A 23 16.13 -13.32 4.42
C ASP A 23 16.25 -11.88 4.92
N GLY A 24 16.25 -10.89 4.00
CA GLY A 24 16.19 -9.48 4.33
C GLY A 24 14.89 -9.09 5.07
N ALA A 25 13.73 -9.57 4.60
CA ALA A 25 12.44 -9.36 5.26
C ALA A 25 12.45 -9.87 6.71
N ARG A 26 12.95 -11.09 6.92
CA ARG A 26 13.11 -11.67 8.26
C ARG A 26 14.03 -10.83 9.15
N GLN A 27 15.17 -10.38 8.63
CA GLN A 27 16.16 -9.59 9.38
C GLN A 27 15.57 -8.29 9.91
N VAL A 28 14.77 -7.58 9.12
CA VAL A 28 14.09 -6.35 9.56
C VAL A 28 12.80 -6.61 10.33
N GLY A 29 12.36 -7.86 10.46
CA GLY A 29 11.16 -8.24 11.21
C GLY A 29 9.85 -8.04 10.46
N ALA A 30 9.88 -7.94 9.11
CA ALA A 30 8.67 -7.95 8.28
C ALA A 30 7.92 -9.28 8.43
N GLU A 31 6.60 -9.22 8.34
CA GLU A 31 5.71 -10.37 8.58
C GLU A 31 5.23 -11.00 7.27
N LEU A 32 5.24 -10.23 6.19
CA LEU A 32 4.72 -10.61 4.88
C LEU A 32 5.66 -10.11 3.79
N PHE A 33 5.91 -10.94 2.78
CA PHE A 33 6.56 -10.56 1.54
C PHE A 33 5.52 -10.54 0.42
N LEU A 34 5.48 -9.47 -0.36
CA LEU A 34 4.66 -9.36 -1.55
C LEU A 34 5.53 -9.48 -2.79
N LEU A 35 5.30 -10.55 -3.56
CA LEU A 35 5.84 -10.68 -4.92
C LEU A 35 4.98 -9.83 -5.87
N ASP A 36 5.54 -8.70 -6.29
CA ASP A 36 4.89 -7.75 -7.20
C ASP A 36 4.94 -8.23 -8.66
N ASP A 37 4.64 -7.39 -9.63
CA ASP A 37 4.59 -7.68 -11.06
C ASP A 37 5.86 -8.39 -11.58
N GLY A 38 5.70 -9.24 -12.60
CA GLY A 38 6.83 -9.88 -13.29
C GLY A 38 6.97 -11.39 -13.08
N TRP A 39 6.11 -12.05 -12.30
CA TRP A 39 6.23 -13.47 -11.95
C TRP A 39 5.66 -14.44 -13.00
N PHE A 40 4.97 -13.96 -14.02
CA PHE A 40 4.20 -14.73 -15.00
C PHE A 40 4.71 -14.54 -16.44
N GLY A 41 4.05 -15.21 -17.38
CA GLY A 41 4.36 -15.14 -18.81
C GLY A 41 5.54 -16.02 -19.22
N ASN A 42 5.44 -16.64 -20.37
CA ASN A 42 6.42 -17.57 -20.90
C ASN A 42 6.70 -17.35 -22.39
N GLY A 43 7.81 -17.92 -22.90
CA GLY A 43 8.18 -17.82 -24.30
C GLY A 43 8.43 -16.38 -24.76
N PRO A 44 7.90 -15.97 -25.93
CA PRO A 44 8.12 -14.64 -26.47
C PRO A 44 7.40 -13.53 -25.70
N TYR A 45 6.45 -13.89 -24.83
CA TYR A 45 5.63 -13.00 -24.04
C TYR A 45 5.97 -13.06 -22.54
N SER A 46 7.21 -13.40 -22.18
CA SER A 46 7.69 -13.35 -20.80
C SER A 46 7.50 -11.94 -20.22
N ARG A 47 6.99 -11.84 -19.00
CA ARG A 47 6.78 -10.57 -18.29
C ARG A 47 8.11 -10.02 -17.76
N ASP A 48 9.00 -9.64 -18.67
CA ASP A 48 10.30 -9.03 -18.36
C ASP A 48 10.26 -7.50 -18.39
N ASP A 49 9.17 -6.92 -18.88
CA ASP A 49 8.90 -5.48 -18.94
C ASP A 49 7.38 -5.19 -18.98
N ASP A 50 7.00 -3.90 -19.03
CA ASP A 50 5.60 -3.45 -19.08
C ASP A 50 4.88 -3.74 -20.42
N LYS A 51 5.59 -4.21 -21.46
CA LYS A 51 5.03 -4.35 -22.82
C LYS A 51 4.53 -5.74 -23.15
N HIS A 52 4.99 -6.75 -22.38
CA HIS A 52 4.79 -8.14 -22.68
C HIS A 52 4.08 -8.91 -21.58
N GLY A 53 3.32 -9.92 -21.95
CA GLY A 53 2.87 -11.00 -21.09
C GLY A 53 1.70 -10.71 -20.17
N LEU A 54 1.26 -9.45 -20.02
CA LEU A 54 0.08 -9.18 -19.22
C LEU A 54 -1.16 -9.78 -19.87
N GLY A 55 -1.84 -10.67 -19.16
CA GLY A 55 -2.89 -11.56 -19.66
C GLY A 55 -2.50 -13.05 -19.64
N ASP A 56 -1.21 -13.36 -19.64
CA ASP A 56 -0.66 -14.73 -19.67
C ASP A 56 -0.18 -15.12 -18.27
N TRP A 57 -1.12 -15.54 -17.41
CA TRP A 57 -0.92 -15.68 -15.96
C TRP A 57 -0.27 -16.98 -15.50
N ASP A 58 0.30 -17.77 -16.41
CA ASP A 58 1.08 -18.94 -16.02
C ASP A 58 2.43 -18.50 -15.41
N PRO A 59 2.85 -19.07 -14.27
CA PRO A 59 4.12 -18.71 -13.65
C PRO A 59 5.30 -18.88 -14.63
N SER A 60 6.18 -17.89 -14.64
CA SER A 60 7.36 -17.90 -15.52
C SER A 60 8.27 -19.09 -15.18
N THR A 61 8.41 -20.04 -16.10
CA THR A 61 9.29 -21.20 -15.93
C THR A 61 10.77 -20.81 -15.90
N LYS A 62 11.11 -19.65 -16.46
CA LYS A 62 12.48 -19.09 -16.41
C LYS A 62 12.80 -18.54 -15.02
N LYS A 63 11.91 -17.76 -14.44
CA LYS A 63 12.12 -17.06 -13.16
C LYS A 63 11.80 -17.95 -11.96
N LEU A 64 10.76 -18.76 -12.07
CA LEU A 64 10.20 -19.62 -11.02
C LEU A 64 10.10 -21.06 -11.50
N PRO A 65 11.21 -21.74 -11.82
CA PRO A 65 11.21 -23.09 -12.40
C PRO A 65 10.54 -24.13 -11.50
N LYS A 66 10.46 -23.89 -10.19
CA LYS A 66 9.77 -24.78 -9.22
C LYS A 66 8.36 -24.32 -8.88
N GLY A 67 7.90 -23.21 -9.49
CA GLY A 67 6.56 -22.66 -9.37
C GLY A 67 6.26 -21.91 -8.07
N LEU A 68 5.04 -21.33 -7.99
CA LEU A 68 4.59 -20.48 -6.89
C LEU A 68 4.54 -21.20 -5.54
N SER A 69 4.08 -22.46 -5.51
CA SER A 69 4.00 -23.24 -4.27
C SER A 69 5.37 -23.43 -3.61
N TYR A 70 6.42 -23.62 -4.42
CA TYR A 70 7.77 -23.73 -3.91
C TYR A 70 8.24 -22.42 -3.28
N ILE A 71 8.09 -21.30 -3.99
CA ILE A 71 8.62 -20.01 -3.52
C ILE A 71 7.84 -19.51 -2.30
N ALA A 72 6.52 -19.72 -2.24
CA ALA A 72 5.73 -19.42 -1.06
C ALA A 72 6.20 -20.21 0.18
N LYS A 73 6.50 -21.51 0.01
CA LYS A 73 7.06 -22.32 1.10
C LYS A 73 8.46 -21.86 1.53
N GLU A 74 9.28 -21.36 0.61
CA GLU A 74 10.60 -20.80 0.96
C GLU A 74 10.49 -19.53 1.83
N ALA A 75 9.47 -18.69 1.58
CA ALA A 75 9.16 -17.56 2.46
C ALA A 75 8.71 -18.04 3.85
N LEU A 76 7.78 -19.00 3.92
CA LEU A 76 7.26 -19.54 5.18
C LEU A 76 8.34 -20.22 6.03
N LYS A 77 9.31 -20.93 5.43
CA LYS A 77 10.47 -21.49 6.14
C LYS A 77 11.25 -20.42 6.90
N ARG A 78 11.23 -19.19 6.41
CA ARG A 78 11.84 -18.01 7.03
C ARG A 78 10.89 -17.26 7.97
N LYS A 79 9.70 -17.80 8.23
CA LYS A 79 8.64 -17.20 9.03
C LYS A 79 8.14 -15.86 8.46
N VAL A 80 8.14 -15.74 7.14
CA VAL A 80 7.58 -14.62 6.39
C VAL A 80 6.40 -15.16 5.58
N GLY A 81 5.21 -14.59 5.74
CA GLY A 81 4.04 -14.88 4.91
C GLY A 81 4.30 -14.51 3.45
N PHE A 82 3.51 -15.03 2.53
CA PHE A 82 3.68 -14.77 1.11
C PHE A 82 2.41 -14.20 0.47
N GLY A 83 2.58 -13.12 -0.27
CA GLY A 83 1.55 -12.47 -1.06
C GLY A 83 1.96 -12.37 -2.53
N ILE A 84 0.97 -12.11 -3.40
CA ILE A 84 1.16 -12.03 -4.84
C ILE A 84 0.39 -10.85 -5.44
N TRP A 85 0.94 -10.26 -6.47
CA TRP A 85 0.32 -9.21 -7.28
C TRP A 85 -0.48 -9.83 -8.44
N LEU A 86 -1.66 -9.28 -8.69
CA LEU A 86 -2.53 -9.61 -9.82
C LEU A 86 -3.08 -8.32 -10.45
N GLU A 87 -3.17 -8.30 -11.78
CA GLU A 87 -3.83 -7.26 -12.57
C GLU A 87 -4.73 -7.92 -13.63
N PRO A 88 -5.79 -8.63 -13.21
CA PRO A 88 -6.51 -9.55 -14.09
C PRO A 88 -7.28 -8.88 -15.22
N GLU A 89 -7.65 -7.61 -15.07
CA GLU A 89 -8.46 -6.85 -16.01
C GLU A 89 -7.66 -6.22 -17.16
N MET A 90 -6.33 -6.34 -17.12
CA MET A 90 -5.45 -5.70 -18.11
C MET A 90 -4.78 -6.74 -19.00
N VAL A 91 -4.52 -6.33 -20.25
CA VAL A 91 -3.85 -7.19 -21.23
C VAL A 91 -2.87 -6.37 -22.07
N ASN A 92 -1.71 -6.94 -22.38
CA ASN A 92 -0.80 -6.39 -23.37
C ASN A 92 -1.18 -6.89 -24.78
N PRO A 93 -1.07 -6.07 -25.84
CA PRO A 93 -1.13 -6.57 -27.21
C PRO A 93 -0.10 -7.64 -27.49
N GLN A 94 1.05 -7.62 -26.80
CA GLN A 94 2.07 -8.66 -26.84
C GLN A 94 1.85 -9.67 -25.73
N SER A 95 0.75 -10.44 -25.85
CA SER A 95 0.40 -11.58 -25.01
C SER A 95 -0.29 -12.66 -25.85
N GLU A 96 -0.24 -13.91 -25.40
CA GLU A 96 -1.02 -14.98 -26.03
C GLU A 96 -2.52 -14.74 -25.92
N LEU A 97 -2.97 -14.20 -24.81
CA LEU A 97 -4.38 -13.85 -24.59
C LEU A 97 -4.88 -12.89 -25.68
N TYR A 98 -4.19 -11.79 -25.90
CA TYR A 98 -4.60 -10.82 -26.91
C TYR A 98 -4.56 -11.38 -28.33
N GLN A 99 -3.55 -12.22 -28.67
CA GLN A 99 -3.49 -12.88 -29.97
C GLN A 99 -4.66 -13.84 -30.21
N LYS A 100 -5.15 -14.49 -29.16
CA LYS A 100 -6.30 -15.41 -29.23
C LYS A 100 -7.64 -14.69 -29.22
N HIS A 101 -7.74 -13.59 -28.47
CA HIS A 101 -8.99 -12.87 -28.19
C HIS A 101 -8.83 -11.34 -28.32
N PRO A 102 -8.46 -10.84 -29.51
CA PRO A 102 -8.29 -9.39 -29.73
C PRO A 102 -9.61 -8.60 -29.59
N ASP A 103 -10.75 -9.29 -29.64
CA ASP A 103 -12.10 -8.74 -29.47
C ASP A 103 -12.55 -8.60 -27.99
N TRP A 104 -11.75 -9.08 -27.04
CA TRP A 104 -12.08 -9.03 -25.60
C TRP A 104 -11.78 -7.67 -24.96
N ILE A 105 -11.21 -6.73 -25.67
CA ILE A 105 -10.85 -5.43 -25.13
C ILE A 105 -11.99 -4.41 -25.22
N ILE A 106 -11.98 -3.46 -24.30
CA ILE A 106 -12.81 -2.25 -24.40
C ILE A 106 -12.22 -1.34 -25.49
N THR A 107 -12.97 -1.12 -26.56
CA THR A 107 -12.57 -0.25 -27.67
C THR A 107 -13.78 0.30 -28.42
N GLN A 108 -13.64 1.47 -29.03
CA GLN A 108 -14.67 2.04 -29.91
C GLN A 108 -14.57 1.46 -31.31
N SER A 109 -15.70 1.05 -31.86
CA SER A 109 -15.78 0.57 -33.24
C SER A 109 -15.17 1.59 -34.20
N LYS A 110 -14.38 1.10 -35.17
CA LYS A 110 -13.71 1.90 -36.22
C LYS A 110 -12.68 2.90 -35.71
N ARG A 111 -12.14 2.70 -34.53
CA ARG A 111 -11.02 3.46 -33.98
C ARG A 111 -9.89 2.53 -33.62
N GLU A 112 -8.65 2.95 -33.88
CA GLU A 112 -7.48 2.24 -33.39
C GLU A 112 -7.45 2.31 -31.85
N PRO A 113 -7.16 1.21 -31.16
CA PRO A 113 -7.00 1.20 -29.71
C PRO A 113 -5.87 2.15 -29.26
N ILE A 114 -6.13 2.90 -28.20
CA ILE A 114 -5.13 3.76 -27.58
C ILE A 114 -4.57 3.04 -26.37
N LEU A 115 -3.29 2.70 -26.42
CA LEU A 115 -2.61 2.07 -25.29
C LEU A 115 -2.37 3.07 -24.16
N GLY A 116 -2.65 2.66 -22.94
CA GLY A 116 -2.18 3.32 -21.72
C GLY A 116 -1.23 2.38 -20.99
N ARG A 117 0.01 2.81 -20.70
CA ARG A 117 1.04 1.96 -20.09
C ARG A 117 1.27 0.63 -20.85
N HIS A 118 1.20 0.68 -22.20
CA HIS A 118 1.26 -0.49 -23.07
C HIS A 118 0.15 -1.54 -22.86
N GLN A 119 -0.95 -1.17 -22.22
CA GLN A 119 -2.04 -2.06 -21.83
C GLN A 119 -3.35 -1.68 -22.52
N GLU A 120 -4.22 -2.69 -22.68
CA GLU A 120 -5.65 -2.59 -22.96
C GLU A 120 -6.44 -3.13 -21.78
N ILE A 121 -7.74 -2.77 -21.73
CA ILE A 121 -8.65 -3.20 -20.67
C ILE A 121 -9.54 -4.30 -21.22
N LEU A 122 -9.65 -5.42 -20.54
CA LEU A 122 -10.58 -6.49 -20.87
C LEU A 122 -12.02 -6.04 -20.60
N ASP A 123 -12.94 -6.44 -21.46
CA ASP A 123 -14.36 -6.07 -21.41
C ASP A 123 -15.13 -6.98 -20.45
N LEU A 124 -15.24 -6.59 -19.19
CA LEU A 124 -16.01 -7.32 -18.17
C LEU A 124 -17.52 -7.37 -18.42
N THR A 125 -18.07 -6.69 -19.45
CA THR A 125 -19.47 -6.92 -19.83
C THR A 125 -19.67 -8.29 -20.47
N ARG A 126 -18.58 -8.93 -20.94
CA ARG A 126 -18.56 -10.28 -21.52
C ARG A 126 -18.50 -11.35 -20.43
N PRO A 127 -19.44 -12.31 -20.43
CA PRO A 127 -19.39 -13.44 -19.47
C PRO A 127 -18.13 -14.29 -19.57
N GLU A 128 -17.57 -14.48 -20.77
CA GLU A 128 -16.33 -15.21 -21.01
C GLU A 128 -15.11 -14.53 -20.41
N VAL A 129 -15.07 -13.18 -20.42
CA VAL A 129 -14.01 -12.39 -19.75
C VAL A 129 -14.13 -12.51 -18.23
N GLN A 130 -15.36 -12.40 -17.68
CA GLN A 130 -15.61 -12.63 -16.25
C GLN A 130 -15.15 -14.04 -15.81
N ALA A 131 -15.42 -15.04 -16.62
CA ALA A 131 -14.98 -16.42 -16.36
C ALA A 131 -13.46 -16.55 -16.41
N PHE A 132 -12.81 -15.93 -17.38
CA PHE A 132 -11.35 -15.90 -17.53
C PHE A 132 -10.67 -15.21 -16.32
N GLU A 133 -11.15 -14.05 -15.91
CA GLU A 133 -10.57 -13.35 -14.76
C GLU A 133 -10.74 -14.14 -13.44
N TRP A 134 -11.90 -14.79 -13.28
CA TRP A 134 -12.04 -15.72 -12.16
C TRP A 134 -11.06 -16.89 -12.23
N ASP A 135 -10.83 -17.44 -13.41
CA ASP A 135 -9.91 -18.56 -13.62
C ASP A 135 -8.45 -18.18 -13.25
N ILE A 136 -8.03 -16.96 -13.56
CA ILE A 136 -6.74 -16.41 -13.10
C ILE A 136 -6.62 -16.48 -11.58
N ILE A 137 -7.61 -15.93 -10.87
CA ILE A 137 -7.62 -15.88 -9.40
C ILE A 137 -7.62 -17.30 -8.82
N ASP A 138 -8.50 -18.15 -9.31
CA ASP A 138 -8.69 -19.51 -8.80
C ASP A 138 -7.46 -20.39 -9.05
N LYS A 139 -6.88 -20.37 -10.25
CA LYS A 139 -5.68 -21.09 -10.60
C LYS A 139 -4.43 -20.61 -9.89
N THR A 140 -4.37 -19.33 -9.56
CA THR A 140 -3.26 -18.76 -8.80
C THR A 140 -3.34 -19.15 -7.32
N LEU A 141 -4.50 -19.06 -6.71
CA LEU A 141 -4.64 -19.19 -5.26
C LEU A 141 -4.96 -20.62 -4.79
N ARG A 142 -5.88 -21.32 -5.47
CA ARG A 142 -6.36 -22.65 -5.01
C ARG A 142 -5.26 -23.71 -4.91
N PRO A 143 -4.35 -23.84 -5.88
CA PRO A 143 -3.23 -24.76 -5.76
C PRO A 143 -2.11 -24.31 -4.81
N ASN A 144 -2.14 -23.03 -4.40
CA ASN A 144 -1.10 -22.38 -3.61
C ASN A 144 -1.64 -21.80 -2.30
N PRO A 145 -2.12 -22.64 -1.35
CA PRO A 145 -2.79 -22.19 -0.12
C PRO A 145 -1.85 -21.41 0.82
N ASP A 146 -0.57 -21.43 0.58
CA ASP A 146 0.45 -20.66 1.30
C ASP A 146 0.49 -19.17 0.87
N ILE A 147 -0.23 -18.81 -0.20
CA ILE A 147 -0.45 -17.41 -0.58
C ILE A 147 -1.59 -16.86 0.27
N THR A 148 -1.28 -15.91 1.15
CA THR A 148 -2.22 -15.35 2.13
C THR A 148 -2.52 -13.87 1.93
N TYR A 149 -1.99 -13.28 0.86
CA TYR A 149 -2.20 -11.87 0.53
C TYR A 149 -2.21 -11.65 -0.98
N VAL A 150 -3.11 -10.78 -1.45
CA VAL A 150 -3.19 -10.36 -2.86
C VAL A 150 -3.12 -8.84 -2.94
N LYS A 151 -2.25 -8.32 -3.79
CA LYS A 151 -2.36 -6.96 -4.32
C LYS A 151 -3.08 -7.04 -5.66
N TRP A 152 -4.34 -6.58 -5.67
CA TRP A 152 -5.13 -6.49 -6.89
C TRP A 152 -4.96 -5.11 -7.51
N ASP A 153 -4.40 -5.06 -8.70
CA ASP A 153 -4.07 -3.82 -9.40
C ASP A 153 -4.92 -3.61 -10.65
N CYS A 154 -4.89 -2.37 -11.15
CA CYS A 154 -5.51 -1.95 -12.39
C CYS A 154 -4.85 -0.63 -12.85
N ASN A 155 -3.83 -0.72 -13.69
CA ASN A 155 -2.96 0.42 -14.00
C ASN A 155 -3.39 1.22 -15.23
N ARG A 156 -4.63 1.02 -15.68
CA ARG A 156 -5.19 1.75 -16.80
C ARG A 156 -6.66 2.10 -16.57
N TYR A 157 -7.06 3.24 -17.04
CA TYR A 157 -8.46 3.68 -17.07
C TYR A 157 -9.00 3.73 -18.49
N ILE A 158 -10.32 3.61 -18.63
CA ILE A 158 -11.01 3.58 -19.94
C ILE A 158 -10.92 4.96 -20.59
N THR A 159 -10.27 5.03 -21.76
CA THR A 159 -10.17 6.25 -22.59
C THR A 159 -11.02 6.20 -23.86
N GLN A 160 -11.36 4.99 -24.32
CA GLN A 160 -12.19 4.73 -25.50
C GLN A 160 -13.34 3.81 -25.13
N PRO A 161 -14.38 4.31 -24.43
CA PRO A 161 -15.48 3.48 -23.97
C PRO A 161 -16.27 2.92 -25.16
N GLY A 162 -16.34 1.60 -25.23
CA GLY A 162 -17.09 0.85 -26.22
C GLY A 162 -16.88 -0.64 -26.03
N SER A 163 -17.88 -1.44 -26.34
CA SER A 163 -17.87 -2.89 -26.25
C SER A 163 -18.29 -3.49 -27.58
N SER A 164 -17.51 -4.43 -28.10
CA SER A 164 -17.91 -5.20 -29.29
C SER A 164 -18.94 -6.28 -28.95
N TYR A 165 -19.22 -6.51 -27.68
CA TYR A 165 -20.22 -7.43 -27.18
C TYR A 165 -21.60 -6.79 -27.01
N LEU A 166 -21.66 -5.58 -26.44
CA LEU A 166 -22.92 -4.88 -26.20
C LEU A 166 -23.57 -4.42 -27.52
N GLN A 167 -24.91 -4.52 -27.58
CA GLN A 167 -25.65 -4.00 -28.70
C GLN A 167 -25.48 -2.48 -28.82
N PRO A 168 -25.65 -1.89 -30.02
CA PRO A 168 -25.53 -0.45 -30.20
C PRO A 168 -26.38 0.40 -29.25
N ALA A 169 -27.57 -0.07 -28.91
CA ALA A 169 -28.50 0.60 -27.98
C ALA A 169 -27.99 0.55 -26.52
N ASP A 170 -27.18 -0.44 -26.18
CA ASP A 170 -26.74 -0.74 -24.81
C ASP A 170 -25.31 -0.26 -24.52
N GLN A 171 -24.67 0.44 -25.47
CA GLN A 171 -23.28 0.89 -25.31
C GLN A 171 -23.07 1.78 -24.07
N SER A 172 -24.07 2.57 -23.69
CA SER A 172 -24.03 3.39 -22.48
C SER A 172 -24.03 2.57 -21.18
N HIS A 173 -24.47 1.30 -21.23
CA HIS A 173 -24.47 0.39 -20.10
C HIS A 173 -23.06 -0.09 -19.71
N LEU A 174 -22.07 0.07 -20.61
CA LEU A 174 -20.68 -0.36 -20.36
C LEU A 174 -20.18 0.06 -18.97
N TRP A 175 -20.41 1.31 -18.57
CA TRP A 175 -19.92 1.84 -17.30
C TRP A 175 -20.55 1.17 -16.07
N ILE A 176 -21.83 0.83 -16.16
CA ILE A 176 -22.60 0.22 -15.09
C ILE A 176 -22.31 -1.28 -15.05
N ASP A 177 -22.41 -1.95 -16.19
CA ASP A 177 -22.30 -3.40 -16.29
C ASP A 177 -20.89 -3.87 -15.98
N TYR A 178 -19.87 -3.11 -16.40
CA TYR A 178 -18.47 -3.36 -16.03
C TYR A 178 -18.26 -3.33 -14.51
N ASN A 179 -18.69 -2.25 -13.85
CA ASN A 179 -18.52 -2.10 -12.42
C ASN A 179 -19.29 -3.18 -11.62
N TRP A 180 -20.51 -3.51 -12.03
CA TRP A 180 -21.26 -4.60 -11.41
C TRP A 180 -20.59 -5.97 -11.59
N ALA A 181 -20.03 -6.21 -12.77
CA ALA A 181 -19.27 -7.45 -13.02
C ALA A 181 -18.03 -7.52 -12.14
N LEU A 182 -17.29 -6.40 -12.03
CA LEU A 182 -16.12 -6.30 -11.17
C LEU A 182 -16.47 -6.54 -9.69
N TYR A 183 -17.52 -5.90 -9.15
CA TYR A 183 -17.94 -6.13 -7.76
C TYR A 183 -18.38 -7.58 -7.51
N ARG A 184 -19.05 -8.23 -8.47
CA ARG A 184 -19.37 -9.67 -8.36
C ARG A 184 -18.11 -10.53 -8.32
N LEU A 185 -17.09 -10.16 -9.07
CA LEU A 185 -15.80 -10.86 -9.07
C LEU A 185 -15.05 -10.68 -7.74
N MET A 186 -15.02 -9.45 -7.22
CA MET A 186 -14.46 -9.12 -5.90
C MET A 186 -15.22 -9.87 -4.77
N ASP A 187 -16.55 -9.91 -4.81
CA ASP A 187 -17.36 -10.66 -3.86
C ASP A 187 -17.06 -12.16 -3.91
N ARG A 188 -16.95 -12.70 -5.13
CA ARG A 188 -16.59 -14.11 -5.34
C ARG A 188 -15.20 -14.43 -4.81
N PHE A 189 -14.23 -13.52 -5.01
CA PHE A 189 -12.88 -13.64 -4.44
C PHE A 189 -12.94 -13.67 -2.91
N ALA A 190 -13.58 -12.68 -2.28
CA ALA A 190 -13.65 -12.58 -0.83
C ALA A 190 -14.33 -13.81 -0.19
N LYS A 191 -15.39 -14.36 -0.83
CA LYS A 191 -16.06 -15.57 -0.38
C LYS A 191 -15.30 -16.85 -0.67
N GLY A 192 -14.61 -16.93 -1.80
CA GLY A 192 -13.84 -18.09 -2.23
C GLY A 192 -12.52 -18.27 -1.48
N PHE A 193 -11.94 -17.18 -0.99
CA PHE A 193 -10.65 -17.13 -0.32
C PHE A 193 -10.69 -16.29 0.96
N PRO A 194 -11.52 -16.62 1.96
CA PRO A 194 -11.77 -15.78 3.13
C PRO A 194 -10.55 -15.61 4.04
N ASN A 195 -9.52 -16.42 3.88
CA ASN A 195 -8.26 -16.32 4.63
C ASN A 195 -7.16 -15.57 3.88
N VAL A 196 -7.45 -15.05 2.69
CA VAL A 196 -6.51 -14.25 1.90
C VAL A 196 -6.85 -12.77 2.10
N MET A 197 -5.93 -12.04 2.70
CA MET A 197 -6.05 -10.58 2.79
C MET A 197 -5.81 -9.96 1.42
N ALA A 198 -6.44 -8.81 1.17
CA ALA A 198 -6.29 -8.14 -0.12
C ALA A 198 -6.09 -6.62 0.04
N MET A 199 -5.24 -6.08 -0.83
CA MET A 199 -5.04 -4.65 -1.06
C MET A 199 -5.52 -4.32 -2.48
N LEU A 200 -6.33 -3.27 -2.62
CA LEU A 200 -6.71 -2.74 -3.92
C LEU A 200 -5.79 -1.60 -4.33
N CYS A 201 -5.26 -1.73 -5.54
CA CYS A 201 -4.49 -0.71 -6.24
C CYS A 201 -5.13 -0.45 -7.60
N ALA A 202 -4.96 0.74 -8.14
CA ALA A 202 -5.34 1.09 -9.51
C ALA A 202 -4.49 2.29 -9.96
N GLY A 203 -3.17 2.07 -10.14
CA GLY A 203 -2.22 3.16 -10.27
C GLY A 203 -2.27 4.11 -9.06
N GLY A 204 -2.54 3.55 -7.89
CA GLY A 204 -2.94 4.23 -6.68
C GLY A 204 -4.42 4.06 -6.35
N SER A 205 -5.11 5.14 -5.98
CA SER A 205 -6.50 5.12 -5.48
C SER A 205 -7.58 5.24 -6.57
N GLY A 206 -7.27 4.95 -7.83
CA GLY A 206 -8.21 5.09 -8.94
C GLY A 206 -9.51 4.27 -8.83
N ARG A 207 -9.54 3.27 -7.94
CA ARG A 207 -10.69 2.40 -7.69
C ARG A 207 -11.09 2.32 -6.23
N VAL A 208 -10.66 3.25 -5.42
CA VAL A 208 -11.13 3.33 -4.03
C VAL A 208 -12.51 3.94 -4.02
N ASP A 209 -13.50 3.12 -3.73
CA ASP A 209 -14.89 3.52 -3.56
C ASP A 209 -15.59 2.66 -2.50
N TYR A 210 -16.79 3.07 -2.08
CA TYR A 210 -17.53 2.34 -1.06
C TYR A 210 -18.09 0.99 -1.55
N GLY A 211 -18.16 0.75 -2.87
CA GLY A 211 -18.56 -0.53 -3.44
C GLY A 211 -17.44 -1.57 -3.35
N ALA A 212 -16.18 -1.15 -3.48
CA ALA A 212 -15.01 -2.02 -3.36
C ALA A 212 -14.58 -2.27 -1.90
N MET A 213 -14.83 -1.32 -0.99
CA MET A 213 -14.39 -1.40 0.42
C MET A 213 -14.79 -2.68 1.16
N PRO A 214 -15.97 -3.31 0.94
CA PRO A 214 -16.31 -4.56 1.63
C PRO A 214 -15.41 -5.75 1.30
N TYR A 215 -14.64 -5.69 0.22
CA TYR A 215 -13.87 -6.81 -0.31
C TYR A 215 -12.37 -6.70 -0.05
N PHE A 216 -11.88 -5.52 0.36
CA PHE A 216 -10.45 -5.25 0.54
C PHE A 216 -10.12 -4.78 1.96
N HIS A 217 -8.98 -5.20 2.46
CA HIS A 217 -8.49 -4.88 3.81
C HIS A 217 -7.68 -3.58 3.84
N SER A 218 -7.09 -3.22 2.70
CA SER A 218 -6.32 -1.99 2.55
C SER A 218 -6.34 -1.50 1.11
N PHE A 219 -5.95 -0.23 0.94
CA PHE A 219 -5.90 0.43 -0.35
C PHE A 219 -4.53 1.10 -0.53
N TRP A 220 -4.04 1.08 -1.77
CA TRP A 220 -2.85 1.81 -2.16
C TRP A 220 -3.23 3.23 -2.57
N PRO A 221 -3.01 4.26 -1.73
CA PRO A 221 -3.58 5.58 -2.02
C PRO A 221 -2.90 6.30 -3.17
N SER A 222 -1.64 5.97 -3.50
CA SER A 222 -0.93 6.53 -4.65
C SER A 222 0.39 5.81 -4.91
N ASP A 223 0.79 5.69 -6.18
CA ASP A 223 2.13 5.26 -6.59
C ASP A 223 3.20 6.34 -6.28
N ASN A 224 2.78 7.58 -6.00
CA ASN A 224 3.70 8.57 -5.46
C ASN A 224 3.98 8.27 -3.98
N THR A 225 5.13 7.68 -3.72
CA THR A 225 5.61 7.32 -2.38
C THR A 225 6.63 8.32 -1.81
N ASP A 226 6.90 9.45 -2.50
CA ASP A 226 7.67 10.55 -1.90
C ASP A 226 7.00 10.99 -0.59
N PRO A 227 7.70 10.98 0.55
CA PRO A 227 7.12 11.30 1.85
C PRO A 227 6.36 12.63 1.89
N LEU A 228 6.85 13.69 1.22
CA LEU A 228 6.13 14.97 1.14
C LEU A 228 4.80 14.85 0.37
N GLY A 229 4.82 14.11 -0.72
CA GLY A 229 3.59 13.81 -1.47
C GLY A 229 2.62 12.99 -0.61
N ARG A 230 3.11 11.95 0.05
CA ARG A 230 2.30 11.03 0.86
C ARG A 230 1.64 11.71 2.07
N ILE A 231 2.26 12.70 2.68
CA ILE A 231 1.61 13.49 3.75
C ILE A 231 0.27 14.06 3.27
N LYS A 232 0.26 14.71 2.09
CA LYS A 232 -0.97 15.29 1.52
C LYS A 232 -1.94 14.23 1.01
N ILE A 233 -1.43 13.19 0.37
CA ILE A 233 -2.23 12.08 -0.18
C ILE A 233 -2.95 11.34 0.96
N GLN A 234 -2.24 10.94 2.01
CA GLN A 234 -2.81 10.24 3.15
C GLN A 234 -3.79 11.14 3.94
N TRP A 235 -3.47 12.41 4.07
CA TRP A 235 -4.36 13.40 4.67
C TRP A 235 -5.68 13.47 3.88
N GLY A 236 -5.61 13.72 2.56
CA GLY A 236 -6.80 13.83 1.70
C GLY A 236 -7.60 12.53 1.67
N PHE A 237 -6.95 11.38 1.52
CA PHE A 237 -7.59 10.07 1.54
C PHE A 237 -8.40 9.85 2.83
N SER A 238 -7.85 10.22 3.97
CA SER A 238 -8.49 10.03 5.28
C SER A 238 -9.75 10.87 5.51
N HIS A 239 -10.05 11.86 4.65
CA HIS A 239 -11.32 12.61 4.72
C HIS A 239 -12.50 11.83 4.16
N PHE A 240 -12.25 10.90 3.24
CA PHE A 240 -13.28 10.15 2.52
C PHE A 240 -13.33 8.68 2.91
N PHE A 241 -12.19 8.11 3.32
CA PHE A 241 -12.04 6.68 3.60
C PHE A 241 -11.39 6.46 4.96
N PRO A 242 -11.65 5.31 5.63
CA PRO A 242 -11.06 5.00 6.92
C PRO A 242 -9.53 4.99 6.87
N ALA A 243 -8.90 5.70 7.80
CA ALA A 243 -7.44 5.86 7.82
C ALA A 243 -6.68 4.54 8.02
N ASN A 244 -7.28 3.56 8.71
CA ASN A 244 -6.71 2.23 8.92
C ASN A 244 -6.63 1.37 7.64
N THR A 245 -7.25 1.82 6.56
CA THR A 245 -7.15 1.15 5.25
C THR A 245 -5.99 1.68 4.39
N ILE A 246 -5.29 2.73 4.81
CA ILE A 246 -4.20 3.35 4.08
C ILE A 246 -2.96 2.48 4.13
N SER A 247 -2.52 1.93 2.99
CA SER A 247 -1.20 1.32 2.85
C SER A 247 -0.12 2.40 2.70
N ALA A 248 0.93 2.32 3.51
CA ALA A 248 2.01 3.31 3.53
C ALA A 248 3.37 2.61 3.60
N HIS A 249 4.16 2.76 2.53
CA HIS A 249 5.45 2.10 2.41
C HIS A 249 6.62 3.07 2.48
N VAL A 250 7.69 2.63 3.12
CA VAL A 250 8.99 3.28 3.07
C VAL A 250 9.65 2.95 1.73
N THR A 251 10.00 3.98 0.95
CA THR A 251 10.68 3.86 -0.35
C THR A 251 11.83 4.86 -0.46
N ARG A 252 12.54 4.85 -1.60
CA ARG A 252 13.55 5.85 -1.95
C ARG A 252 13.02 6.96 -2.84
N MET A 253 11.74 6.98 -3.17
CA MET A 253 11.16 8.01 -4.01
C MET A 253 11.38 9.40 -3.38
N GLY A 254 11.68 10.38 -4.22
CA GLY A 254 12.01 11.74 -3.79
C GLY A 254 13.39 11.89 -3.14
N LYS A 255 14.15 10.80 -2.95
CA LYS A 255 15.50 10.79 -2.34
C LYS A 255 15.56 11.52 -0.98
N ARG A 256 14.51 11.36 -0.17
CA ARG A 256 14.40 11.97 1.15
C ARG A 256 15.19 11.19 2.20
N HIS A 257 15.44 11.82 3.35
CA HIS A 257 16.01 11.13 4.49
C HIS A 257 15.13 9.96 4.91
N LEU A 258 15.75 8.82 5.20
CA LEU A 258 15.07 7.59 5.57
C LEU A 258 14.14 7.78 6.78
N LYS A 259 14.56 8.61 7.76
CA LYS A 259 13.73 8.94 8.93
C LYS A 259 12.37 9.50 8.53
N MET A 260 12.32 10.49 7.64
CA MET A 260 11.06 11.09 7.22
C MET A 260 10.17 10.08 6.48
N ALA A 261 10.76 9.25 5.60
CA ALA A 261 10.02 8.19 4.91
C ALA A 261 9.41 7.20 5.90
N ILE A 262 10.16 6.80 6.92
CA ILE A 262 9.70 5.94 8.01
C ILE A 262 8.56 6.61 8.78
N ASP A 263 8.75 7.84 9.28
CA ASP A 263 7.78 8.53 10.12
C ASP A 263 6.44 8.73 9.40
N VAL A 264 6.47 9.03 8.09
CA VAL A 264 5.25 9.15 7.28
C VAL A 264 4.58 7.79 7.09
N ALA A 265 5.34 6.74 6.82
CA ALA A 265 4.80 5.39 6.65
C ALA A 265 4.20 4.83 7.95
N LEU A 266 4.74 5.20 9.12
CA LEU A 266 4.23 4.78 10.43
C LEU A 266 2.79 5.26 10.71
N SER A 267 2.27 6.24 9.95
CA SER A 267 0.89 6.73 10.13
C SER A 267 -0.17 5.95 9.33
N GLY A 268 0.19 4.87 8.65
CA GLY A 268 -0.69 3.97 7.93
C GLY A 268 -0.41 2.49 8.21
N ALA A 269 -0.94 1.59 7.38
CA ALA A 269 -0.53 0.18 7.37
C ALA A 269 0.91 0.11 6.84
N PHE A 270 1.84 0.00 7.78
CA PHE A 270 3.27 0.15 7.55
C PHE A 270 3.83 -0.97 6.68
N GLY A 271 4.49 -0.59 5.60
CA GLY A 271 5.21 -1.48 4.71
C GLY A 271 6.57 -0.91 4.29
N ILE A 272 7.32 -1.71 3.59
CA ILE A 272 8.66 -1.43 3.09
C ILE A 272 8.70 -1.81 1.62
N ASP A 273 9.25 -0.95 0.78
CA ASP A 273 9.56 -1.26 -0.61
C ASP A 273 10.94 -0.69 -0.93
N LEU A 274 11.95 -1.44 -0.57
CA LEU A 274 13.36 -1.07 -0.65
C LEU A 274 14.22 -2.28 -1.00
N ALA A 275 15.28 -2.06 -1.77
CA ALA A 275 16.37 -3.00 -1.95
C ALA A 275 17.20 -3.11 -0.65
N LEU A 276 16.74 -3.91 0.31
CA LEU A 276 17.37 -4.04 1.64
C LEU A 276 18.82 -4.54 1.56
N ASP A 277 19.16 -5.31 0.54
CA ASP A 277 20.53 -5.76 0.26
C ASP A 277 21.47 -4.63 -0.14
N LYS A 278 20.93 -3.56 -0.73
CA LYS A 278 21.68 -2.34 -1.10
C LYS A 278 21.68 -1.28 0.02
N ALA A 279 20.89 -1.49 1.08
CA ALA A 279 20.86 -0.59 2.24
C ALA A 279 22.10 -0.79 3.12
N THR A 280 22.55 0.28 3.79
CA THR A 280 23.65 0.18 4.77
C THR A 280 23.22 -0.61 6.01
N ALA A 281 24.16 -1.00 6.84
CA ALA A 281 23.85 -1.68 8.10
C ALA A 281 23.04 -0.78 9.06
N GLU A 282 23.35 0.52 9.07
CA GLU A 282 22.64 1.54 9.85
C GLU A 282 21.20 1.70 9.37
N GLU A 283 20.99 1.77 8.05
CA GLU A 283 19.65 1.88 7.48
C GLU A 283 18.80 0.64 7.77
N ARG A 284 19.38 -0.56 7.64
CA ARG A 284 18.67 -1.80 8.00
C ARG A 284 18.32 -1.84 9.48
N ALA A 285 19.20 -1.39 10.36
CA ALA A 285 18.94 -1.28 11.78
C ALA A 285 17.81 -0.28 12.07
N GLN A 286 17.82 0.89 11.43
CA GLN A 286 16.77 1.91 11.57
C GLN A 286 15.41 1.38 11.10
N ILE A 287 15.37 0.64 9.99
CA ILE A 287 14.14 0.00 9.50
C ILE A 287 13.66 -1.07 10.49
N ALA A 288 14.55 -1.91 11.02
CA ALA A 288 14.20 -2.95 11.98
C ALA A 288 13.64 -2.35 13.29
N ASP A 289 14.24 -1.25 13.79
CA ASP A 289 13.75 -0.52 14.96
C ASP A 289 12.35 0.08 14.69
N ALA A 290 12.12 0.63 13.48
CA ALA A 290 10.82 1.15 13.07
C ALA A 290 9.75 0.04 12.97
N VAL A 291 10.10 -1.12 12.40
CA VAL A 291 9.20 -2.29 12.35
C VAL A 291 8.83 -2.75 13.76
N LYS A 292 9.80 -2.83 14.67
CA LYS A 292 9.55 -3.19 16.06
C LYS A 292 8.65 -2.17 16.75
N LEU A 293 8.97 -0.88 16.62
CA LEU A 293 8.17 0.22 17.17
C LEU A 293 6.73 0.17 16.68
N TYR A 294 6.55 0.00 15.36
CA TYR A 294 5.23 -0.11 14.76
C TYR A 294 4.43 -1.27 15.35
N LYS A 295 5.01 -2.47 15.34
CA LYS A 295 4.32 -3.68 15.80
C LYS A 295 3.93 -3.63 17.28
N GLU A 296 4.81 -3.10 18.13
CA GLU A 296 4.63 -3.12 19.58
C GLU A 296 3.78 -1.94 20.09
N ARG A 297 3.88 -0.77 19.46
CA ARG A 297 3.34 0.46 20.05
C ARG A 297 2.39 1.25 19.14
N ILE A 298 2.62 1.27 17.82
CA ILE A 298 1.89 2.16 16.90
C ILE A 298 0.73 1.44 16.21
N ARG A 299 0.93 0.22 15.71
CA ARG A 299 -0.09 -0.53 14.96
C ARG A 299 -1.46 -0.58 15.64
N PRO A 300 -1.59 -0.88 16.94
CA PRO A 300 -2.90 -0.88 17.58
C PRO A 300 -3.62 0.49 17.52
N LEU A 301 -2.86 1.58 17.57
CA LEU A 301 -3.39 2.94 17.48
C LEU A 301 -3.84 3.28 16.07
N VAL A 302 -3.03 3.00 15.07
CA VAL A 302 -3.37 3.25 13.66
C VAL A 302 -4.54 2.38 13.19
N MET A 303 -4.60 1.13 13.62
CA MET A 303 -5.63 0.19 13.15
C MET A 303 -6.97 0.33 13.88
N HIS A 304 -6.97 0.76 15.14
CA HIS A 304 -8.16 0.75 16.00
C HIS A 304 -8.43 2.08 16.72
N GLY A 305 -7.50 3.03 16.65
CA GLY A 305 -7.66 4.34 17.28
C GLY A 305 -8.47 5.31 16.43
N GLU A 306 -8.89 6.40 17.05
CA GLU A 306 -9.58 7.52 16.40
C GLU A 306 -8.57 8.50 15.82
N LEU A 307 -8.72 8.87 14.55
CA LEU A 307 -7.89 9.86 13.87
C LEU A 307 -8.33 11.28 14.20
N TYR A 308 -7.38 12.10 14.62
CA TYR A 308 -7.52 13.55 14.76
C TYR A 308 -6.53 14.26 13.84
N ARG A 309 -7.02 15.09 12.92
CA ARG A 309 -6.23 15.95 12.04
C ARG A 309 -6.00 17.26 12.77
N LEU A 310 -4.75 17.53 13.14
CA LEU A 310 -4.41 18.63 14.06
C LEU A 310 -3.98 19.88 13.30
N VAL A 311 -3.08 19.74 12.33
CA VAL A 311 -2.57 20.85 11.51
C VAL A 311 -2.56 20.43 10.04
N SER A 312 -3.25 21.20 9.21
CA SER A 312 -3.43 20.91 7.78
C SER A 312 -2.14 21.16 6.97
N PRO A 313 -1.69 20.22 6.14
CA PRO A 313 -0.55 20.42 5.24
C PRO A 313 -0.81 21.41 4.10
N TYR A 314 -2.03 21.87 3.96
CA TYR A 314 -2.43 22.86 2.95
C TYR A 314 -2.39 24.29 3.49
N GLU A 315 -2.48 24.47 4.81
CA GLU A 315 -2.63 25.77 5.47
C GLU A 315 -1.39 26.17 6.27
N SER A 316 -0.56 25.20 6.69
CA SER A 316 0.64 25.42 7.51
C SER A 316 1.90 24.81 6.88
N PRO A 317 3.09 25.30 7.22
CA PRO A 317 4.35 24.63 6.88
C PRO A 317 4.53 23.29 7.60
N LEU A 318 3.78 23.07 8.69
CA LEU A 318 3.70 21.82 9.44
C LEU A 318 2.43 21.07 9.04
N ALA A 319 2.53 19.73 8.95
CA ALA A 319 1.37 18.84 9.02
C ALA A 319 1.43 18.06 10.34
N SER A 320 0.30 17.89 11.00
CA SER A 320 0.23 17.09 12.23
C SER A 320 -1.11 16.38 12.34
N LEU A 321 -1.04 15.11 12.74
CA LEU A 321 -2.19 14.27 13.01
C LEU A 321 -1.91 13.38 14.22
N SER A 322 -2.97 12.83 14.83
CA SER A 322 -2.83 11.86 15.92
C SER A 322 -3.85 10.75 15.81
N TYR A 323 -3.49 9.58 16.34
CA TYR A 323 -4.43 8.50 16.64
C TYR A 323 -4.51 8.33 18.15
N VAL A 324 -5.74 8.29 18.67
CA VAL A 324 -6.02 8.13 20.10
C VAL A 324 -6.75 6.80 20.30
N SER A 325 -6.29 5.98 21.25
CA SER A 325 -6.99 4.72 21.57
C SER A 325 -8.41 4.98 22.10
N THR A 326 -9.34 4.09 21.84
CA THR A 326 -10.76 4.23 22.23
C THR A 326 -10.95 4.39 23.74
N ASP A 327 -10.07 3.76 24.54
CA ASP A 327 -10.03 3.89 26.01
C ASP A 327 -9.28 5.15 26.50
N LYS A 328 -8.75 5.94 25.57
CA LYS A 328 -7.97 7.16 25.81
C LYS A 328 -6.77 6.94 26.75
N GLN A 329 -6.19 5.74 26.73
CA GLN A 329 -4.98 5.43 27.49
C GLN A 329 -3.71 5.76 26.73
N LYS A 330 -3.76 5.74 25.40
CA LYS A 330 -2.60 5.94 24.53
C LYS A 330 -2.95 6.82 23.34
N ALA A 331 -1.97 7.60 22.89
CA ALA A 331 -2.05 8.29 21.60
C ALA A 331 -0.70 8.27 20.92
N VAL A 332 -0.70 8.38 19.59
CA VAL A 332 0.48 8.66 18.79
C VAL A 332 0.24 9.95 18.02
N VAL A 333 1.23 10.84 18.01
CA VAL A 333 1.16 12.16 17.37
C VAL A 333 2.30 12.27 16.38
N TYR A 334 2.00 12.67 15.16
CA TYR A 334 2.95 12.85 14.08
C TYR A 334 3.14 14.31 13.76
N PHE A 335 4.39 14.71 13.55
CA PHE A 335 4.80 16.05 13.13
C PHE A 335 5.64 15.92 11.85
N TYR A 336 5.25 16.66 10.82
CA TYR A 336 5.93 16.65 9.52
C TYR A 336 6.13 18.08 9.04
N GLN A 337 7.37 18.53 9.03
CA GLN A 337 7.70 19.85 8.50
C GLN A 337 7.78 19.79 6.97
N THR A 338 6.74 20.27 6.31
CA THR A 338 6.60 20.17 4.84
C THR A 338 7.27 21.30 4.07
N LYS A 339 7.54 22.42 4.74
CA LYS A 339 8.24 23.62 4.24
C LYS A 339 9.00 24.26 5.40
N ASP A 340 9.98 25.10 5.08
CA ASP A 340 10.56 25.98 6.10
C ASP A 340 9.50 26.92 6.67
N GLY A 341 9.53 27.14 7.97
CA GLY A 341 8.57 27.97 8.67
C GLY A 341 8.28 27.49 10.08
N ASN A 342 7.48 28.26 10.80
CA ASN A 342 7.21 28.02 12.22
C ASN A 342 5.71 27.79 12.45
N GLU A 343 5.39 26.68 13.09
CA GLU A 343 4.08 26.41 13.71
C GLU A 343 4.39 26.06 15.16
N PRO A 344 4.37 27.07 16.07
CA PRO A 344 5.03 26.94 17.36
C PRO A 344 4.33 25.97 18.32
N ARG A 345 3.05 25.70 18.11
CA ARG A 345 2.25 24.81 18.99
C ARG A 345 1.23 24.02 18.22
N VAL A 346 1.04 22.77 18.62
CA VAL A 346 0.01 21.88 18.10
C VAL A 346 -0.91 21.46 19.23
N MET A 347 -2.15 21.94 19.18
CA MET A 347 -3.22 21.50 20.09
C MET A 347 -3.62 20.08 19.74
N LEU A 348 -3.69 19.20 20.74
CA LEU A 348 -4.10 17.81 20.54
C LEU A 348 -5.63 17.69 20.59
N GLY A 349 -6.16 16.56 20.11
CA GLY A 349 -7.58 16.25 20.13
C GLY A 349 -7.85 14.87 20.74
N GLY A 350 -9.08 14.67 21.24
CA GLY A 350 -9.60 13.36 21.63
C GLY A 350 -9.07 12.76 22.92
N LEU A 351 -8.21 13.43 23.64
CA LEU A 351 -7.69 12.95 24.92
C LEU A 351 -8.76 13.06 26.03
N ASP A 352 -8.54 12.34 27.13
CA ASP A 352 -9.30 12.52 28.35
C ASP A 352 -8.71 13.69 29.15
N ALA A 353 -9.51 14.75 29.37
CA ALA A 353 -9.05 15.98 30.03
C ALA A 353 -8.46 15.74 31.44
N HIS A 354 -8.95 14.72 32.14
CA HIS A 354 -8.60 14.42 33.53
C HIS A 354 -7.40 13.48 33.67
N LYS A 355 -7.04 12.75 32.60
CA LYS A 355 -5.87 11.84 32.63
C LYS A 355 -4.58 12.64 32.49
N LYS A 356 -3.52 12.09 33.07
CA LYS A 356 -2.15 12.61 32.93
C LYS A 356 -1.38 11.73 31.93
N TYR A 357 -0.82 12.32 30.90
CA TYR A 357 -0.09 11.63 29.85
C TYR A 357 1.39 11.94 29.92
N ARG A 358 2.22 10.88 29.95
CA ARG A 358 3.66 10.99 29.71
C ARG A 358 3.90 11.04 28.21
N VAL A 359 4.67 12.03 27.76
CA VAL A 359 5.05 12.23 26.37
C VAL A 359 6.42 11.67 26.11
N GLU A 360 6.60 10.94 25.03
CA GLU A 360 7.87 10.33 24.59
C GLU A 360 8.03 10.47 23.08
N GLU A 361 9.15 11.03 22.60
CA GLU A 361 9.53 10.98 21.19
C GLU A 361 10.18 9.63 20.91
N VAL A 362 9.63 8.87 19.92
CA VAL A 362 9.97 7.44 19.74
C VAL A 362 10.68 7.12 18.43
N SER A 363 10.70 8.02 17.45
CA SER A 363 11.35 7.79 16.14
C SER A 363 12.74 8.42 16.04
N LEU A 364 13.43 8.54 17.15
CA LEU A 364 14.79 9.11 17.20
C LEU A 364 15.80 8.11 16.66
N ALA A 365 16.75 8.61 15.85
CA ALA A 365 17.93 7.84 15.49
C ALA A 365 18.78 7.55 16.75
N LYS A 366 19.52 6.44 16.73
CA LYS A 366 20.37 6.03 17.86
C LYS A 366 21.37 7.13 18.22
N GLY A 367 21.38 7.52 19.50
CA GLY A 367 22.27 8.57 20.04
C GLY A 367 21.80 10.01 19.79
N VAL A 368 20.65 10.21 19.15
CA VAL A 368 20.05 11.54 18.98
C VAL A 368 19.16 11.88 20.16
N THR A 369 19.34 13.07 20.71
CA THR A 369 18.51 13.60 21.79
C THR A 369 17.28 14.30 21.21
N SER A 370 16.13 14.10 21.84
CA SER A 370 14.87 14.78 21.46
C SER A 370 15.00 16.30 21.57
N ARG A 371 14.50 17.00 20.58
CA ARG A 371 14.34 18.47 20.58
C ARG A 371 13.00 18.92 21.15
N PHE A 372 12.06 18.01 21.35
CA PHE A 372 10.74 18.34 21.91
C PHE A 372 10.85 18.64 23.39
N PRO A 373 10.48 19.87 23.85
CA PRO A 373 10.53 20.25 25.26
C PRO A 373 9.61 19.41 26.14
N ALA A 374 8.61 18.77 25.53
CA ALA A 374 7.65 17.88 26.19
C ALA A 374 8.20 16.46 26.44
N ASN A 375 9.29 16.06 25.79
CA ASN A 375 9.82 14.70 25.90
C ASN A 375 10.16 14.35 27.36
N GLY A 376 9.67 13.21 27.85
CA GLY A 376 9.85 12.73 29.22
C GLY A 376 8.93 13.41 30.25
N LYS A 377 8.19 14.45 29.89
CA LYS A 377 7.31 15.19 30.81
C LYS A 377 5.88 14.61 30.85
N VAL A 378 5.13 15.03 31.85
CA VAL A 378 3.74 14.63 32.08
C VAL A 378 2.85 15.88 32.02
N PHE A 379 1.74 15.77 31.29
CA PHE A 379 0.74 16.82 31.12
C PHE A 379 -0.65 16.23 31.35
N THR A 380 -1.61 17.05 31.78
CA THR A 380 -3.02 16.64 31.75
C THR A 380 -3.54 16.66 30.31
N GLY A 381 -4.57 15.86 30.03
CA GLY A 381 -5.22 15.92 28.71
C GLY A 381 -5.80 17.29 28.41
N ALA A 382 -6.33 17.97 29.43
CA ALA A 382 -6.79 19.38 29.30
C ALA A 382 -5.66 20.29 28.82
N GLU A 383 -4.48 20.27 29.47
CA GLU A 383 -3.32 21.08 29.04
C GLU A 383 -2.90 20.79 27.60
N LEU A 384 -2.89 19.52 27.19
CA LEU A 384 -2.52 19.10 25.83
C LEU A 384 -3.54 19.56 24.79
N MET A 385 -4.81 19.60 25.13
CA MET A 385 -5.88 20.03 24.21
C MET A 385 -6.04 21.57 24.17
N GLU A 386 -5.80 22.27 25.27
CA GLU A 386 -6.00 23.74 25.38
C GLU A 386 -4.73 24.53 25.02
N LYS A 387 -3.54 24.05 25.49
CA LYS A 387 -2.26 24.73 25.31
C LYS A 387 -1.38 24.07 24.25
N GLY A 388 -1.62 22.79 23.94
CA GLY A 388 -0.90 22.04 22.97
C GLY A 388 0.55 21.68 23.35
N LEU A 389 1.21 20.98 22.42
CA LEU A 389 2.63 20.68 22.48
C LEU A 389 3.43 21.76 21.74
N GLU A 390 4.52 22.20 22.34
CA GLU A 390 5.50 23.06 21.68
C GLU A 390 6.21 22.27 20.58
N ASN A 391 6.27 22.83 19.37
CA ASN A 391 6.90 22.23 18.20
C ASN A 391 8.26 22.89 17.93
N PRO A 392 9.37 22.15 18.01
CA PRO A 392 10.71 22.66 17.73
C PRO A 392 11.12 22.55 16.27
N LEU A 393 10.28 21.94 15.40
CA LEU A 393 10.59 21.71 13.98
C LEU A 393 10.30 23.00 13.20
N ASN A 394 11.20 23.39 12.32
CA ASN A 394 11.08 24.59 11.50
C ASN A 394 11.74 24.50 10.13
N THR A 395 12.47 23.42 9.88
CA THR A 395 13.18 23.18 8.61
C THR A 395 12.50 22.08 7.84
N GLN A 396 12.32 22.27 6.54
CA GLN A 396 11.71 21.30 5.65
C GLN A 396 12.39 19.92 5.79
N PHE A 397 11.60 18.85 5.74
CA PHE A 397 11.96 17.42 5.91
C PHE A 397 12.26 16.99 7.35
N GLU A 398 12.14 17.85 8.34
CA GLU A 398 12.14 17.40 9.73
C GLU A 398 10.82 16.68 10.04
N SER A 399 10.89 15.62 10.84
CA SER A 399 9.73 14.87 11.30
C SER A 399 9.96 14.30 12.70
N ALA A 400 8.86 14.05 13.40
CA ALA A 400 8.89 13.40 14.70
C ALA A 400 7.61 12.59 14.94
N VAL A 401 7.74 11.54 15.71
CA VAL A 401 6.63 10.73 16.20
C VAL A 401 6.70 10.68 17.72
N LEU A 402 5.63 11.12 18.36
CA LEU A 402 5.51 11.12 19.82
C LEU A 402 4.44 10.12 20.24
N ILE A 403 4.70 9.36 21.28
CA ILE A 403 3.70 8.53 21.95
C ILE A 403 3.35 9.12 23.29
N LEU A 404 2.06 9.14 23.58
CA LEU A 404 1.50 9.56 24.85
C LEU A 404 0.92 8.32 25.55
N VAL A 405 1.25 8.15 26.82
CA VAL A 405 0.71 7.07 27.65
C VAL A 405 0.16 7.66 28.93
N ALA A 406 -1.11 7.38 29.20
CA ALA A 406 -1.73 7.80 30.45
C ALA A 406 -1.05 7.09 31.64
N ASN A 407 -0.71 7.88 32.64
CA ASN A 407 -0.28 7.35 33.95
C ASN A 407 -1.54 6.99 34.72
N ASN A 408 -1.54 5.80 35.31
CA ASN A 408 -2.58 5.39 36.28
C ASN A 408 -2.55 6.27 37.52
#